data_8dadc314512ea12244c517b26ffc11dd
#
_entry.id   8dadc314512ea12244c517b26ffc11dd
#
_cell.length_a   1.000
_cell.length_b   1.000
_cell.length_c   1.000
_cell.angle_alpha   90.00
_cell.angle_beta   90.00
_cell.angle_gamma   90.00
#
_symmetry.space_group_name_H-M   'P 1'
#
loop_
_entity.id
_entity.type
_entity.pdbx_description
1 polymer ?
#
loop_
_entity_poly.entity_id
_entity_poly.type
_entity_poly.pdbx_seq_one_letter_code
_entity_poly.pdbx_strand_id
1 'polypeptide(L)'
;MNSATNQFLKKTTVFLAVPVIIFSGTFMILNLVNHKIFNEFKIDKNITTVFIGDSHIQQAVNDKIVNNSINLSQNSESYYFSFNKIDGLIKNNTSIKKIYLGFSYHSLSSYNEDFVFGKFSKDISARYFFILPFSEKLKFIRYNSKDILAYFKNILINGVHNVVVKNNQCSFLGNYENNFNNTTVNRSSMDKRLLFQFYSRGKLDPFSTYNIFYLNKIISLCKTNKIELVLLNTPLQNYYEEKIPVEYKAKYKEIIENSGLQMLDLNGLPLNDSCFIPDGDHVSQKGALLLSNYLADTKRAQ
;
A
#
# COMPACT_ATOMS: atom_id res chain seq x y z
N MET A 1 -19.45 37.39 -39.22
CA MET A 1 -19.98 36.93 -37.92
C MET A 1 -20.54 38.14 -37.19
N ASN A 2 -21.83 38.13 -36.77
CA ASN A 2 -22.47 39.27 -36.14
C ASN A 2 -21.81 39.67 -34.81
N SER A 3 -21.74 40.98 -34.49
CA SER A 3 -21.21 41.51 -33.24
C SER A 3 -21.74 40.80 -31.98
N ALA A 4 -23.02 40.45 -31.97
CA ALA A 4 -23.67 39.70 -30.89
C ALA A 4 -23.12 38.30 -30.71
N THR A 5 -22.83 37.58 -31.81
CA THR A 5 -22.23 36.24 -31.78
C THR A 5 -20.80 36.28 -31.21
N ASN A 6 -20.01 37.29 -31.58
CA ASN A 6 -18.66 37.45 -31.04
C ASN A 6 -18.69 37.79 -29.55
N GLN A 7 -19.62 38.61 -29.10
CA GLN A 7 -19.76 38.92 -27.68
C GLN A 7 -20.23 37.71 -26.86
N PHE A 8 -21.15 36.92 -27.38
CA PHE A 8 -21.58 35.66 -26.77
C PHE A 8 -20.42 34.66 -26.63
N LEU A 9 -19.69 34.43 -27.72
CA LEU A 9 -18.51 33.51 -27.71
C LEU A 9 -17.48 33.98 -26.72
N LYS A 10 -17.16 35.28 -26.67
CA LYS A 10 -16.19 35.82 -25.69
C LYS A 10 -16.64 35.59 -24.24
N LYS A 11 -17.90 35.84 -23.91
CA LYS A 11 -18.46 35.63 -22.56
C LYS A 11 -18.45 34.14 -22.20
N THR A 12 -18.83 33.26 -23.13
CA THR A 12 -18.81 31.81 -22.93
C THR A 12 -17.39 31.28 -22.75
N THR A 13 -16.42 31.76 -23.53
CA THR A 13 -15.01 31.40 -23.38
C THR A 13 -14.46 31.81 -22.02
N VAL A 14 -14.73 33.04 -21.56
CA VAL A 14 -14.32 33.51 -20.22
C VAL A 14 -14.99 32.68 -19.13
N PHE A 15 -16.30 32.46 -19.24
CA PHE A 15 -17.05 31.64 -18.27
C PHE A 15 -16.50 30.23 -18.13
N LEU A 16 -16.07 29.58 -19.23
CA LEU A 16 -15.46 28.24 -19.21
C LEU A 16 -13.98 28.27 -18.80
N ALA A 17 -13.23 29.33 -19.17
CA ALA A 17 -11.81 29.44 -18.84
C ALA A 17 -11.54 29.66 -17.34
N VAL A 18 -12.36 30.44 -16.68
CA VAL A 18 -12.17 30.77 -15.25
C VAL A 18 -12.17 29.51 -14.35
N PRO A 19 -13.18 28.63 -14.40
CA PRO A 19 -13.15 27.37 -13.63
C PRO A 19 -11.95 26.48 -13.95
N VAL A 20 -11.55 26.41 -15.23
CA VAL A 20 -10.38 25.61 -15.66
C VAL A 20 -9.09 26.18 -15.06
N ILE A 21 -8.91 27.50 -15.07
CA ILE A 21 -7.74 28.15 -14.49
C ILE A 21 -7.69 27.94 -12.97
N ILE A 22 -8.82 28.12 -12.28
CA ILE A 22 -8.91 27.92 -10.83
C ILE A 22 -8.60 26.45 -10.49
N PHE A 23 -9.22 25.50 -11.20
CA PHE A 23 -8.98 24.08 -10.98
C PHE A 23 -7.50 23.71 -11.22
N SER A 24 -6.92 24.15 -12.34
CA SER A 24 -5.53 23.86 -12.69
C SER A 24 -4.56 24.49 -11.69
N GLY A 25 -4.81 25.72 -11.26
CA GLY A 25 -4.01 26.41 -10.24
C GLY A 25 -4.06 25.69 -8.89
N THR A 26 -5.27 25.35 -8.43
CA THR A 26 -5.46 24.59 -7.18
C THR A 26 -4.76 23.23 -7.25
N PHE A 27 -4.93 22.51 -8.35
CA PHE A 27 -4.29 21.21 -8.56
C PHE A 27 -2.76 21.32 -8.55
N MET A 28 -2.21 22.34 -9.21
CA MET A 28 -0.77 22.61 -9.22
C MET A 28 -0.25 22.91 -7.82
N ILE A 29 -0.94 23.78 -7.05
CA ILE A 29 -0.56 24.11 -5.67
C ILE A 29 -0.60 22.85 -4.80
N LEU A 30 -1.66 22.06 -4.86
CA LEU A 30 -1.75 20.80 -4.10
C LEU A 30 -0.64 19.83 -4.48
N ASN A 31 -0.28 19.73 -5.77
CA ASN A 31 0.81 18.88 -6.20
C ASN A 31 2.15 19.34 -5.62
N LEU A 32 2.45 20.63 -5.66
CA LEU A 32 3.69 21.18 -5.11
C LEU A 32 3.76 21.00 -3.59
N VAL A 33 2.67 21.29 -2.87
CA VAL A 33 2.62 21.16 -1.41
C VAL A 33 2.75 19.71 -0.97
N ASN A 34 2.03 18.78 -1.60
CA ASN A 34 2.12 17.35 -1.26
C ASN A 34 3.49 16.77 -1.60
N HIS A 35 4.08 17.17 -2.72
CA HIS A 35 5.44 16.76 -3.08
C HIS A 35 6.46 17.25 -2.03
N LYS A 36 6.30 18.50 -1.57
CA LYS A 36 7.12 19.06 -0.49
C LYS A 36 6.92 18.29 0.81
N ILE A 37 5.67 18.01 1.22
CA ILE A 37 5.37 17.22 2.42
C ILE A 37 6.12 15.87 2.38
N PHE A 38 6.09 15.17 1.24
CA PHE A 38 6.77 13.89 1.10
C PHE A 38 8.29 14.01 1.14
N ASN A 39 8.84 14.98 0.40
CA ASN A 39 10.29 15.19 0.33
C ASN A 39 10.90 15.71 1.63
N GLU A 40 10.11 16.40 2.45
CA GLU A 40 10.53 16.91 3.76
C GLU A 40 10.16 15.97 4.91
N PHE A 41 9.45 14.86 4.61
CA PHE A 41 9.07 13.91 5.63
C PHE A 41 10.30 13.28 6.29
N LYS A 42 10.42 13.51 7.59
CA LYS A 42 11.50 12.98 8.42
C LYS A 42 10.95 12.00 9.43
N ILE A 43 11.56 10.84 9.45
CA ILE A 43 11.40 9.86 10.52
C ILE A 43 12.30 10.26 11.67
N ASP A 44 11.84 10.08 12.91
CA ASP A 44 12.66 10.31 14.09
C ASP A 44 13.99 9.54 13.97
N LYS A 45 15.10 10.18 14.34
CA LYS A 45 16.44 9.59 14.22
C LYS A 45 16.62 8.30 15.03
N ASN A 46 15.81 8.10 16.06
CA ASN A 46 15.79 6.88 16.87
C ASN A 46 15.11 5.71 16.15
N ILE A 47 14.34 5.99 15.09
CA ILE A 47 13.68 4.97 14.30
C ILE A 47 14.64 4.48 13.22
N THR A 48 14.98 3.21 13.29
CA THR A 48 15.90 2.54 12.36
C THR A 48 15.21 1.47 11.51
N THR A 49 14.00 1.10 11.90
CA THR A 49 13.22 0.02 11.26
C THR A 49 11.90 0.56 10.73
N VAL A 50 11.59 0.20 9.49
CA VAL A 50 10.32 0.58 8.85
C VAL A 50 9.56 -0.68 8.44
N PHE A 51 8.27 -0.75 8.73
CA PHE A 51 7.36 -1.77 8.23
C PHE A 51 6.60 -1.19 7.04
N ILE A 52 6.60 -1.91 5.92
CA ILE A 52 5.92 -1.52 4.67
C ILE A 52 5.19 -2.73 4.12
N GLY A 53 3.99 -2.52 3.64
CA GLY A 53 3.15 -3.55 3.04
C GLY A 53 1.72 -3.09 2.88
N ASP A 54 0.85 -4.04 2.67
CA ASP A 54 -0.58 -3.84 2.53
C ASP A 54 -1.33 -3.90 3.88
N SER A 55 -2.62 -4.22 3.83
CA SER A 55 -3.47 -4.35 5.01
C SER A 55 -2.99 -5.39 6.03
N HIS A 56 -2.25 -6.41 5.59
CA HIS A 56 -1.72 -7.42 6.49
C HIS A 56 -0.73 -6.82 7.48
N ILE A 57 0.23 -6.04 6.98
CA ILE A 57 1.20 -5.36 7.85
C ILE A 57 0.57 -4.17 8.58
N GLN A 58 -0.30 -3.41 7.88
CA GLN A 58 -1.00 -2.27 8.47
C GLN A 58 -1.75 -2.67 9.74
N GLN A 59 -2.48 -3.79 9.70
CA GLN A 59 -3.32 -4.24 10.80
C GLN A 59 -2.58 -5.08 11.84
N ALA A 60 -1.45 -5.69 11.47
CA ALA A 60 -0.76 -6.65 12.32
C ALA A 60 0.35 -6.05 13.19
N VAL A 61 1.04 -5.01 12.73
CA VAL A 61 2.22 -4.49 13.40
C VAL A 61 1.95 -3.14 14.06
N ASN A 62 1.76 -3.15 15.38
CA ASN A 62 1.65 -1.93 16.18
C ASN A 62 3.04 -1.41 16.52
N ASP A 63 3.48 -0.39 15.81
CA ASP A 63 4.80 0.24 15.96
C ASP A 63 5.01 0.97 17.30
N LYS A 64 3.93 1.23 18.05
CA LYS A 64 4.05 1.74 19.43
C LYS A 64 4.57 0.69 20.40
N ILE A 65 4.48 -0.60 20.05
CA ILE A 65 4.98 -1.73 20.83
C ILE A 65 6.39 -2.12 20.39
N VAL A 66 6.65 -2.06 19.08
CA VAL A 66 7.93 -2.46 18.49
C VAL A 66 8.90 -1.29 18.54
N ASN A 67 9.84 -1.29 19.47
CA ASN A 67 10.78 -0.21 19.68
C ASN A 67 11.58 0.18 18.42
N ASN A 68 11.90 1.48 18.30
CA ASN A 68 12.71 2.04 17.22
C ASN A 68 12.17 1.69 15.81
N SER A 69 10.85 1.58 15.68
CA SER A 69 10.21 1.26 14.41
C SER A 69 9.03 2.17 14.09
N ILE A 70 8.66 2.20 12.82
CA ILE A 70 7.45 2.87 12.34
C ILE A 70 6.76 1.97 11.33
N ASN A 71 5.43 1.90 11.41
CA ASN A 71 4.61 1.22 10.42
C ASN A 71 4.08 2.24 9.42
N LEU A 72 4.51 2.11 8.16
CA LEU A 72 4.08 2.94 7.04
C LEU A 72 3.34 2.12 5.99
N SER A 73 2.70 1.03 6.42
CA SER A 73 1.89 0.17 5.54
C SER A 73 0.52 0.78 5.27
N GLN A 74 -0.04 0.47 4.12
CA GLN A 74 -1.31 1.03 3.70
C GLN A 74 -2.19 -0.03 3.02
N ASN A 75 -3.45 -0.09 3.40
CA ASN A 75 -4.41 -1.01 2.80
C ASN A 75 -4.38 -0.98 1.26
N SER A 76 -4.38 -2.18 0.65
CA SER A 76 -4.35 -2.36 -0.82
C SER A 76 -3.09 -1.80 -1.50
N GLU A 77 -1.99 -1.70 -0.78
CA GLU A 77 -0.72 -1.25 -1.33
C GLU A 77 -0.04 -2.38 -2.11
N SER A 78 0.12 -2.20 -3.43
CA SER A 78 0.94 -3.10 -4.26
C SER A 78 2.41 -2.71 -4.18
N TYR A 79 3.32 -3.63 -4.56
CA TYR A 79 4.77 -3.34 -4.56
C TYR A 79 5.17 -2.20 -5.50
N TYR A 80 4.35 -1.86 -6.49
CA TYR A 80 4.55 -0.65 -7.29
C TYR A 80 4.52 0.62 -6.42
N PHE A 81 3.54 0.74 -5.55
CA PHE A 81 3.42 1.90 -4.64
C PHE A 81 4.46 1.83 -3.52
N SER A 82 4.69 0.65 -2.97
CA SER A 82 5.75 0.43 -1.96
C SER A 82 7.12 0.82 -2.49
N PHE A 83 7.47 0.48 -3.74
CA PHE A 83 8.73 0.86 -4.37
C PHE A 83 8.90 2.38 -4.42
N ASN A 84 7.90 3.11 -4.93
CA ASN A 84 7.95 4.57 -5.02
C ASN A 84 8.03 5.24 -3.63
N LYS A 85 7.34 4.67 -2.65
CA LYS A 85 7.38 5.13 -1.26
C LYS A 85 8.77 4.90 -0.64
N ILE A 86 9.32 3.69 -0.75
CA ILE A 86 10.63 3.33 -0.21
C ILE A 86 11.72 4.20 -0.84
N ASP A 87 11.71 4.41 -2.15
CA ASP A 87 12.70 5.23 -2.86
C ASP A 87 12.75 6.66 -2.30
N GLY A 88 11.59 7.28 -2.07
CA GLY A 88 11.52 8.61 -1.46
C GLY A 88 11.93 8.62 0.02
N LEU A 89 11.50 7.61 0.79
CA LEU A 89 11.83 7.51 2.22
C LEU A 89 13.34 7.37 2.45
N ILE A 90 14.01 6.52 1.70
CA ILE A 90 15.46 6.27 1.82
C ILE A 90 16.26 7.55 1.52
N LYS A 91 15.89 8.28 0.48
CA LYS A 91 16.55 9.54 0.10
C LYS A 91 16.49 10.60 1.19
N ASN A 92 15.43 10.58 1.98
CA ASN A 92 15.15 11.61 2.96
C ASN A 92 15.52 11.21 4.39
N ASN A 93 15.72 9.91 4.69
CA ASN A 93 15.87 9.40 6.04
C ASN A 93 17.04 8.41 6.16
N THR A 94 18.23 8.93 6.47
CA THR A 94 19.47 8.13 6.60
C THR A 94 19.49 7.24 7.84
N SER A 95 18.54 7.42 8.77
CA SER A 95 18.39 6.57 9.97
C SER A 95 17.85 5.18 9.64
N ILE A 96 17.17 5.00 8.52
CA ILE A 96 16.61 3.71 8.11
C ILE A 96 17.74 2.71 7.85
N LYS A 97 17.75 1.60 8.59
CA LYS A 97 18.72 0.49 8.46
C LYS A 97 18.06 -0.81 8.04
N LYS A 98 16.79 -1.00 8.42
CA LYS A 98 16.04 -2.22 8.18
C LYS A 98 14.63 -1.90 7.67
N ILE A 99 14.19 -2.65 6.67
CA ILE A 99 12.82 -2.63 6.18
C ILE A 99 12.24 -4.05 6.28
N TYR A 100 11.11 -4.17 6.96
CA TYR A 100 10.26 -5.35 6.87
C TYR A 100 9.21 -5.09 5.79
N LEU A 101 9.27 -5.89 4.73
CA LEU A 101 8.31 -5.83 3.62
C LEU A 101 7.29 -6.96 3.76
N GLY A 102 6.02 -6.61 3.83
CA GLY A 102 4.94 -7.58 3.84
C GLY A 102 5.01 -8.47 2.59
N PHE A 103 5.11 -9.79 2.78
CA PHE A 103 5.18 -10.76 1.71
C PHE A 103 4.37 -12.01 2.10
N SER A 104 3.28 -12.23 1.41
CA SER A 104 2.34 -13.32 1.67
C SER A 104 1.92 -13.97 0.35
N TYR A 105 1.20 -15.08 0.40
CA TYR A 105 0.78 -15.82 -0.80
C TYR A 105 -0.02 -14.95 -1.77
N HIS A 106 -0.96 -14.14 -1.27
CA HIS A 106 -1.76 -13.25 -2.08
C HIS A 106 -0.95 -12.13 -2.77
N SER A 107 0.22 -11.79 -2.22
CA SER A 107 1.12 -10.80 -2.85
C SER A 107 1.57 -11.21 -4.25
N LEU A 108 1.48 -12.52 -4.56
CA LEU A 108 1.85 -13.08 -5.85
C LEU A 108 0.71 -13.11 -6.87
N SER A 109 -0.52 -12.85 -6.45
CA SER A 109 -1.68 -12.94 -7.33
C SER A 109 -1.88 -11.69 -8.20
N SER A 110 -2.34 -11.92 -9.43
CA SER A 110 -2.65 -10.85 -10.38
C SER A 110 -3.77 -9.92 -9.92
N TYR A 111 -4.58 -10.31 -8.92
CA TYR A 111 -5.58 -9.40 -8.34
C TYR A 111 -4.96 -8.10 -7.83
N ASN A 112 -3.66 -8.12 -7.45
CA ASN A 112 -2.94 -6.90 -7.04
C ASN A 112 -2.81 -5.88 -8.18
N GLU A 113 -2.87 -6.31 -9.44
CA GLU A 113 -2.83 -5.42 -10.59
C GLU A 113 -4.11 -4.59 -10.72
N ASP A 114 -5.23 -5.08 -10.18
CA ASP A 114 -6.49 -4.35 -10.10
C ASP A 114 -6.38 -3.06 -9.26
N PHE A 115 -5.44 -3.00 -8.32
CA PHE A 115 -5.19 -1.80 -7.51
C PHE A 115 -4.33 -0.77 -8.27
N VAL A 116 -3.55 -1.21 -9.24
CA VAL A 116 -2.69 -0.34 -10.05
C VAL A 116 -3.38 0.06 -11.34
N PHE A 117 -3.84 -0.93 -12.14
CA PHE A 117 -4.41 -0.72 -13.48
C PHE A 117 -5.77 -1.43 -13.67
N GLY A 118 -6.50 -1.73 -12.61
CA GLY A 118 -7.79 -2.41 -12.68
C GLY A 118 -8.92 -1.59 -12.08
N LYS A 119 -9.96 -2.30 -11.67
CA LYS A 119 -11.21 -1.71 -11.17
C LYS A 119 -11.07 -0.78 -9.97
N PHE A 120 -10.00 -0.93 -9.17
CA PHE A 120 -9.74 -0.13 -7.97
C PHE A 120 -8.71 0.99 -8.20
N SER A 121 -8.15 1.10 -9.41
CA SER A 121 -7.07 2.04 -9.73
C SER A 121 -7.42 3.49 -9.39
N LYS A 122 -8.65 3.94 -9.70
CA LYS A 122 -9.07 5.33 -9.48
C LYS A 122 -9.07 5.74 -8.00
N ASP A 123 -9.24 4.77 -7.09
CA ASP A 123 -9.25 5.02 -5.65
C ASP A 123 -7.84 4.86 -5.06
N ILE A 124 -7.18 3.76 -5.41
CA ILE A 124 -5.89 3.42 -4.83
C ILE A 124 -4.76 4.29 -5.41
N SER A 125 -4.65 4.40 -6.74
CA SER A 125 -3.58 5.22 -7.34
C SER A 125 -3.69 6.71 -7.00
N ALA A 126 -4.91 7.20 -6.73
CA ALA A 126 -5.13 8.59 -6.29
C ALA A 126 -4.46 8.91 -4.95
N ARG A 127 -4.33 7.93 -4.04
CA ARG A 127 -3.62 8.11 -2.75
C ARG A 127 -2.15 8.42 -2.97
N TYR A 128 -1.54 7.76 -3.95
CA TYR A 128 -0.10 7.84 -4.23
C TYR A 128 0.25 8.87 -5.30
N PHE A 129 -0.76 9.52 -5.93
CA PHE A 129 -0.57 10.41 -7.07
C PHE A 129 0.56 11.43 -6.86
N PHE A 130 0.63 12.04 -5.68
CA PHE A 130 1.57 13.12 -5.41
C PHE A 130 3.03 12.67 -5.27
N ILE A 131 3.27 11.41 -4.89
CA ILE A 131 4.63 10.86 -4.76
C ILE A 131 5.16 10.23 -6.05
N LEU A 132 4.29 10.03 -7.04
CA LEU A 132 4.68 9.39 -8.30
C LEU A 132 5.48 10.34 -9.19
N PRO A 133 6.40 9.80 -10.02
CA PRO A 133 7.05 10.54 -11.11
C PRO A 133 6.01 11.11 -12.10
N PHE A 134 6.35 12.22 -12.76
CA PHE A 134 5.43 12.91 -13.67
C PHE A 134 4.91 12.00 -14.80
N SER A 135 5.79 11.18 -15.39
CA SER A 135 5.40 10.20 -16.43
C SER A 135 4.35 9.21 -15.95
N GLU A 136 4.48 8.74 -14.71
CA GLU A 136 3.51 7.82 -14.11
C GLU A 136 2.18 8.52 -13.79
N LYS A 137 2.22 9.78 -13.36
CA LYS A 137 1.00 10.60 -13.18
C LYS A 137 0.19 10.68 -14.47
N LEU A 138 0.83 10.96 -15.60
CA LEU A 138 0.18 11.01 -16.92
C LEU A 138 -0.40 9.65 -17.31
N LYS A 139 0.33 8.57 -17.04
CA LYS A 139 -0.11 7.20 -17.29
C LYS A 139 -1.39 6.88 -16.51
N PHE A 140 -1.47 7.22 -15.22
CA PHE A 140 -2.67 7.01 -14.41
C PHE A 140 -3.84 7.88 -14.83
N ILE A 141 -3.61 9.15 -15.20
CA ILE A 141 -4.66 10.02 -15.76
C ILE A 141 -5.25 9.39 -17.03
N ARG A 142 -4.39 8.94 -17.94
CA ARG A 142 -4.82 8.27 -19.18
C ARG A 142 -5.57 6.97 -18.88
N TYR A 143 -5.08 6.16 -17.95
CA TYR A 143 -5.69 4.89 -17.58
C TYR A 143 -7.10 5.09 -16.99
N ASN A 144 -7.26 6.07 -16.11
CA ASN A 144 -8.52 6.39 -15.47
C ASN A 144 -9.40 7.37 -16.28
N SER A 145 -9.13 7.54 -17.59
CA SER A 145 -9.84 8.52 -18.44
C SER A 145 -11.34 8.32 -18.52
N LYS A 146 -11.83 7.08 -18.41
CA LYS A 146 -13.27 6.77 -18.40
C LYS A 146 -13.98 7.30 -17.13
N ASP A 147 -13.26 7.35 -16.01
CA ASP A 147 -13.75 7.82 -14.70
C ASP A 147 -13.01 9.10 -14.26
N ILE A 148 -12.56 9.92 -15.21
CA ILE A 148 -11.62 11.02 -14.99
C ILE A 148 -12.06 12.00 -13.89
N LEU A 149 -13.34 12.33 -13.82
CA LEU A 149 -13.88 13.25 -12.81
C LEU A 149 -13.80 12.64 -11.40
N ALA A 150 -14.14 11.36 -11.26
CA ALA A 150 -14.04 10.64 -10.01
C ALA A 150 -12.55 10.49 -9.58
N TYR A 151 -11.68 10.23 -10.54
CA TYR A 151 -10.24 10.14 -10.29
C TYR A 151 -9.66 11.46 -9.77
N PHE A 152 -9.93 12.58 -10.44
CA PHE A 152 -9.49 13.91 -9.97
C PHE A 152 -10.10 14.29 -8.63
N LYS A 153 -11.38 13.98 -8.39
CA LYS A 153 -12.01 14.15 -7.08
C LYS A 153 -11.21 13.42 -5.99
N ASN A 154 -10.86 12.15 -6.23
CA ASN A 154 -10.11 11.35 -5.27
C ASN A 154 -8.70 11.91 -5.04
N ILE A 155 -8.01 12.36 -6.10
CA ILE A 155 -6.72 13.04 -5.96
C ILE A 155 -6.84 14.30 -5.09
N LEU A 156 -7.84 15.16 -5.35
CA LEU A 156 -8.05 16.38 -4.58
C LEU A 156 -8.34 16.08 -3.10
N ILE A 157 -9.21 15.12 -2.82
CA ILE A 157 -9.53 14.69 -1.44
C ILE A 157 -8.27 14.22 -0.72
N ASN A 158 -7.49 13.33 -1.32
CA ASN A 158 -6.23 12.86 -0.75
C ASN A 158 -5.21 13.99 -0.58
N GLY A 159 -5.11 14.89 -1.57
CA GLY A 159 -4.19 16.02 -1.51
C GLY A 159 -4.51 16.98 -0.37
N VAL A 160 -5.77 17.32 -0.18
CA VAL A 160 -6.24 18.17 0.94
C VAL A 160 -6.04 17.43 2.26
N HIS A 161 -6.41 16.16 2.34
CA HIS A 161 -6.20 15.33 3.54
C HIS A 161 -4.74 15.36 3.99
N ASN A 162 -3.80 15.12 3.09
CA ASN A 162 -2.38 15.12 3.39
C ASN A 162 -1.87 16.46 3.93
N VAL A 163 -2.42 17.58 3.44
CA VAL A 163 -2.07 18.93 3.94
C VAL A 163 -2.58 19.15 5.36
N VAL A 164 -3.77 18.64 5.67
CA VAL A 164 -4.42 18.80 6.99
C VAL A 164 -3.80 17.90 8.05
N VAL A 165 -3.63 16.60 7.74
CA VAL A 165 -3.21 15.60 8.75
C VAL A 165 -1.72 15.54 9.00
N LYS A 166 -0.91 15.78 8.00
CA LYS A 166 0.57 15.79 8.05
C LYS A 166 1.21 14.49 8.57
N ASN A 167 2.54 14.43 8.54
CA ASN A 167 3.36 13.32 9.05
C ASN A 167 2.94 11.94 8.49
N ASN A 168 3.07 10.89 9.28
CA ASN A 168 2.77 9.51 8.93
C ASN A 168 1.27 9.18 8.79
N GLN A 169 0.39 10.17 8.95
CA GLN A 169 -1.04 10.03 8.70
C GLN A 169 -1.44 10.44 7.27
N CYS A 170 -0.49 10.86 6.45
CA CYS A 170 -0.74 11.12 5.04
C CYS A 170 -1.20 9.85 4.32
N SER A 171 -2.16 9.99 3.40
CA SER A 171 -2.78 8.86 2.68
C SER A 171 -1.79 7.97 1.92
N PHE A 172 -0.66 8.53 1.49
CA PHE A 172 0.39 7.80 0.77
C PHE A 172 1.45 7.15 1.69
N LEU A 173 1.55 7.55 2.95
CA LEU A 173 2.51 6.97 3.90
C LEU A 173 1.95 5.72 4.57
N GLY A 174 0.71 5.79 5.04
CA GLY A 174 0.12 4.75 5.85
C GLY A 174 0.53 4.82 7.33
N ASN A 175 0.01 3.92 8.12
CA ASN A 175 0.23 3.83 9.57
C ASN A 175 -0.28 2.47 10.08
N TYR A 176 0.01 2.16 11.35
CA TYR A 176 -0.72 1.09 12.02
C TYR A 176 -2.18 1.47 12.21
N GLU A 177 -3.08 0.61 11.73
CA GLU A 177 -4.51 0.78 11.90
C GLU A 177 -5.20 -0.59 12.01
N ASN A 178 -5.78 -0.87 13.15
CA ASN A 178 -6.59 -2.07 13.39
C ASN A 178 -7.78 -1.72 14.27
N ASN A 179 -8.97 -1.72 13.69
CA ASN A 179 -10.22 -1.36 14.36
C ASN A 179 -11.10 -2.60 14.70
N PHE A 180 -10.56 -3.80 14.58
CA PHE A 180 -11.31 -5.05 14.73
C PHE A 180 -11.16 -5.66 16.12
N ASN A 181 -12.09 -5.31 17.01
CA ASN A 181 -12.22 -5.88 18.35
C ASN A 181 -13.24 -7.03 18.37
N ASN A 182 -13.00 -8.04 19.20
CA ASN A 182 -13.95 -9.12 19.52
C ASN A 182 -14.59 -9.77 18.28
N THR A 183 -13.75 -10.11 17.30
CA THR A 183 -14.19 -10.75 16.08
C THR A 183 -14.13 -12.27 16.19
N THR A 184 -15.00 -12.95 15.43
CA THR A 184 -14.99 -14.40 15.25
C THR A 184 -14.80 -14.74 13.79
N VAL A 185 -13.98 -15.75 13.51
CA VAL A 185 -13.76 -16.23 12.14
C VAL A 185 -15.05 -16.81 11.55
N ASN A 186 -15.20 -16.67 10.24
CA ASN A 186 -16.39 -17.14 9.52
C ASN A 186 -15.97 -17.84 8.22
N ARG A 187 -16.30 -19.13 8.08
CA ARG A 187 -15.90 -19.92 6.91
C ARG A 187 -16.37 -19.31 5.59
N SER A 188 -17.61 -18.84 5.52
CA SER A 188 -18.13 -18.21 4.30
C SER A 188 -17.36 -16.92 3.95
N SER A 189 -16.92 -16.17 4.95
CA SER A 189 -16.07 -14.97 4.72
C SER A 189 -14.68 -15.37 4.26
N MET A 190 -14.08 -16.41 4.81
CA MET A 190 -12.80 -16.96 4.38
C MET A 190 -12.86 -17.49 2.95
N ASP A 191 -13.89 -18.24 2.58
CA ASP A 191 -14.06 -18.73 1.21
C ASP A 191 -14.23 -17.59 0.20
N LYS A 192 -15.00 -16.56 0.54
CA LYS A 192 -15.12 -15.35 -0.30
C LYS A 192 -13.80 -14.63 -0.45
N ARG A 193 -12.99 -14.57 0.61
CA ARG A 193 -11.68 -13.92 0.58
C ARG A 193 -10.70 -14.70 -0.30
N LEU A 194 -10.67 -16.03 -0.18
CA LEU A 194 -9.88 -16.91 -1.05
C LEU A 194 -10.26 -16.74 -2.53
N LEU A 195 -11.57 -16.73 -2.83
CA LEU A 195 -12.05 -16.50 -4.18
C LEU A 195 -11.63 -15.13 -4.72
N PHE A 196 -11.70 -14.11 -3.89
CA PHE A 196 -11.32 -12.75 -4.27
C PHE A 196 -9.81 -12.61 -4.57
N GLN A 197 -8.97 -13.30 -3.81
CA GLN A 197 -7.52 -13.15 -3.93
C GLN A 197 -6.87 -14.08 -4.96
N PHE A 198 -7.44 -15.26 -5.17
CA PHE A 198 -6.78 -16.31 -5.95
C PHE A 198 -7.57 -16.74 -7.18
N TYR A 199 -8.79 -16.26 -7.37
CA TYR A 199 -9.62 -16.73 -8.48
C TYR A 199 -10.34 -15.58 -9.19
N SER A 200 -10.40 -15.68 -10.52
CA SER A 200 -11.21 -14.81 -11.36
C SER A 200 -12.05 -15.64 -12.31
N ARG A 201 -13.36 -15.36 -12.36
CA ARG A 201 -14.32 -16.08 -13.19
C ARG A 201 -14.26 -17.61 -13.03
N GLY A 202 -14.06 -18.08 -11.79
CA GLY A 202 -13.99 -19.50 -11.45
C GLY A 202 -12.68 -20.21 -11.85
N LYS A 203 -11.68 -19.48 -12.31
CA LYS A 203 -10.34 -20.00 -12.64
C LYS A 203 -9.30 -19.43 -11.69
N LEU A 204 -8.24 -20.19 -11.44
CA LEU A 204 -7.10 -19.72 -10.69
C LEU A 204 -6.48 -18.50 -11.41
N ASP A 205 -6.27 -17.42 -10.65
CA ASP A 205 -5.61 -16.23 -11.17
C ASP A 205 -4.13 -16.52 -11.51
N PRO A 206 -3.58 -15.94 -12.55
CA PRO A 206 -2.16 -16.05 -12.84
C PRO A 206 -1.33 -15.29 -11.78
N PHE A 207 -0.04 -15.61 -11.70
CA PHE A 207 0.87 -14.81 -10.90
C PHE A 207 1.04 -13.42 -11.49
N SER A 208 1.08 -12.41 -10.61
CA SER A 208 1.33 -11.04 -11.03
C SER A 208 2.80 -10.85 -11.44
N THR A 209 3.03 -10.76 -12.73
CA THR A 209 4.37 -10.43 -13.25
C THR A 209 4.78 -9.01 -12.85
N TYR A 210 3.81 -8.12 -12.76
CA TYR A 210 4.04 -6.71 -12.39
C TYR A 210 4.43 -6.56 -10.92
N ASN A 211 3.72 -7.23 -10.00
CA ASN A 211 4.03 -7.16 -8.58
C ASN A 211 5.39 -7.82 -8.29
N ILE A 212 5.68 -8.97 -8.90
CA ILE A 212 6.99 -9.66 -8.79
C ILE A 212 8.12 -8.78 -9.35
N PHE A 213 7.89 -8.08 -10.47
CA PHE A 213 8.88 -7.15 -11.01
C PHE A 213 9.22 -6.03 -10.02
N TYR A 214 8.22 -5.44 -9.35
CA TYR A 214 8.46 -4.39 -8.35
C TYR A 214 9.04 -4.92 -7.05
N LEU A 215 8.74 -6.15 -6.65
CA LEU A 215 9.46 -6.82 -5.55
C LEU A 215 10.97 -6.87 -5.83
N ASN A 216 11.36 -7.32 -7.03
CA ASN A 216 12.76 -7.34 -7.43
C ASN A 216 13.41 -5.94 -7.46
N LYS A 217 12.66 -4.92 -7.85
CA LYS A 217 13.11 -3.52 -7.77
C LYS A 217 13.35 -3.06 -6.34
N ILE A 218 12.45 -3.41 -5.41
CA ILE A 218 12.62 -3.11 -3.98
C ILE A 218 13.87 -3.81 -3.43
N ILE A 219 14.07 -5.09 -3.75
CA ILE A 219 15.26 -5.85 -3.36
C ILE A 219 16.53 -5.13 -3.83
N SER A 220 16.59 -4.77 -5.11
CA SER A 220 17.72 -4.07 -5.69
C SER A 220 17.96 -2.70 -5.06
N LEU A 221 16.88 -1.95 -4.80
CA LEU A 221 16.94 -0.63 -4.17
C LEU A 221 17.52 -0.71 -2.75
N CYS A 222 17.03 -1.64 -1.93
CA CYS A 222 17.52 -1.83 -0.57
C CYS A 222 18.99 -2.27 -0.56
N LYS A 223 19.38 -3.21 -1.43
CA LYS A 223 20.76 -3.66 -1.59
C LYS A 223 21.70 -2.52 -1.96
N THR A 224 21.34 -1.70 -2.95
CA THR A 224 22.14 -0.56 -3.39
C THR A 224 22.35 0.46 -2.26
N ASN A 225 21.34 0.67 -1.43
CA ASN A 225 21.39 1.63 -0.32
C ASN A 225 21.87 1.01 1.00
N LYS A 226 22.33 -0.25 0.99
CA LYS A 226 22.83 -0.98 2.18
C LYS A 226 21.79 -1.05 3.30
N ILE A 227 20.53 -1.24 2.95
CA ILE A 227 19.41 -1.41 3.86
C ILE A 227 19.10 -2.90 3.93
N GLU A 228 19.01 -3.43 5.13
CA GLU A 228 18.58 -4.80 5.38
C GLU A 228 17.09 -4.93 5.02
N LEU A 229 16.77 -5.77 4.05
CA LEU A 229 15.40 -6.09 3.67
C LEU A 229 15.03 -7.48 4.20
N VAL A 230 13.98 -7.53 5.00
CA VAL A 230 13.41 -8.77 5.54
C VAL A 230 11.99 -8.93 5.00
N LEU A 231 11.69 -10.06 4.42
CA LEU A 231 10.31 -10.40 4.05
C LEU A 231 9.55 -10.82 5.31
N LEU A 232 8.32 -10.34 5.47
CA LEU A 232 7.49 -10.58 6.64
C LEU A 232 6.14 -11.15 6.24
N ASN A 233 5.86 -12.40 6.64
CA ASN A 233 4.53 -12.99 6.53
C ASN A 233 3.80 -12.91 7.86
N THR A 234 2.57 -12.41 7.84
CA THR A 234 1.69 -12.37 9.02
C THR A 234 0.92 -13.67 9.18
N PRO A 235 0.49 -14.02 10.40
CA PRO A 235 -0.28 -15.23 10.64
C PRO A 235 -1.58 -15.26 9.84
N LEU A 236 -1.94 -16.43 9.38
CA LEU A 236 -3.20 -16.76 8.73
C LEU A 236 -3.96 -17.77 9.59
N GLN A 237 -5.29 -17.72 9.55
CA GLN A 237 -6.12 -18.73 10.21
C GLN A 237 -5.99 -20.08 9.47
N ASN A 238 -5.90 -21.19 10.21
CA ASN A 238 -5.56 -22.50 9.67
C ASN A 238 -6.43 -22.94 8.48
N TYR A 239 -7.76 -22.81 8.59
CA TYR A 239 -8.67 -23.15 7.50
C TYR A 239 -8.39 -22.32 6.24
N TYR A 240 -8.14 -21.03 6.41
CA TYR A 240 -7.80 -20.15 5.30
C TYR A 240 -6.49 -20.56 4.65
N GLU A 241 -5.45 -20.79 5.44
CA GLU A 241 -4.13 -21.21 4.95
C GLU A 241 -4.17 -22.54 4.22
N GLU A 242 -4.88 -23.53 4.77
CA GLU A 242 -5.01 -24.85 4.12
C GLU A 242 -5.61 -24.75 2.73
N LYS A 243 -6.57 -23.83 2.52
CA LYS A 243 -7.29 -23.62 1.26
C LYS A 243 -6.55 -22.78 0.23
N ILE A 244 -5.42 -22.18 0.57
CA ILE A 244 -4.60 -21.45 -0.41
C ILE A 244 -4.12 -22.44 -1.49
N PRO A 245 -4.25 -22.09 -2.79
CA PRO A 245 -3.88 -22.96 -3.88
C PRO A 245 -2.41 -23.39 -3.80
N VAL A 246 -2.14 -24.67 -4.07
CA VAL A 246 -0.81 -25.25 -3.97
C VAL A 246 0.21 -24.57 -4.89
N GLU A 247 -0.23 -24.09 -6.04
CA GLU A 247 0.58 -23.33 -6.99
C GLU A 247 1.15 -22.05 -6.36
N TYR A 248 0.33 -21.35 -5.58
CA TYR A 248 0.76 -20.15 -4.85
C TYR A 248 1.74 -20.48 -3.73
N LYS A 249 1.50 -21.57 -3.00
CA LYS A 249 2.44 -22.05 -1.96
C LYS A 249 3.79 -22.42 -2.56
N ALA A 250 3.79 -23.10 -3.71
CA ALA A 250 5.01 -23.48 -4.42
C ALA A 250 5.77 -22.24 -4.93
N LYS A 251 5.06 -21.27 -5.56
CA LYS A 251 5.68 -20.05 -6.07
C LYS A 251 6.21 -19.15 -4.95
N TYR A 252 5.50 -19.08 -3.84
CA TYR A 252 5.94 -18.37 -2.64
C TYR A 252 7.29 -18.89 -2.13
N LYS A 253 7.40 -20.22 -1.97
CA LYS A 253 8.62 -20.89 -1.56
C LYS A 253 9.76 -20.65 -2.55
N GLU A 254 9.50 -20.83 -3.86
CA GLU A 254 10.47 -20.56 -4.94
C GLU A 254 11.07 -19.13 -4.84
N ILE A 255 10.23 -18.12 -4.62
CA ILE A 255 10.70 -16.72 -4.54
C ILE A 255 11.57 -16.51 -3.29
N ILE A 256 11.19 -17.05 -2.14
CA ILE A 256 12.00 -16.96 -0.91
C ILE A 256 13.38 -17.59 -1.14
N GLU A 257 13.42 -18.82 -1.64
CA GLU A 257 14.67 -19.55 -1.89
C GLU A 257 15.57 -18.80 -2.89
N ASN A 258 15.00 -18.26 -3.97
CA ASN A 258 15.74 -17.56 -5.01
C ASN A 258 16.15 -16.12 -4.63
N SER A 259 15.44 -15.48 -3.72
CA SER A 259 15.75 -14.10 -3.31
C SER A 259 17.01 -13.98 -2.46
N GLY A 260 17.36 -15.03 -1.72
CA GLY A 260 18.42 -15.02 -0.72
C GLY A 260 18.15 -14.06 0.45
N LEU A 261 16.93 -13.58 0.60
CA LEU A 261 16.51 -12.70 1.69
C LEU A 261 16.14 -13.48 2.94
N GLN A 262 16.34 -12.82 4.08
CA GLN A 262 15.76 -13.31 5.32
C GLN A 262 14.23 -13.25 5.24
N MET A 263 13.58 -14.35 5.61
CA MET A 263 12.14 -14.44 5.77
C MET A 263 11.78 -14.59 7.24
N LEU A 264 10.94 -13.70 7.74
CA LEU A 264 10.29 -13.84 9.04
C LEU A 264 8.86 -14.29 8.82
N ASP A 265 8.67 -15.60 8.87
CA ASP A 265 7.35 -16.21 8.74
C ASP A 265 6.71 -16.37 10.13
N LEU A 266 5.65 -15.60 10.37
CA LEU A 266 4.92 -15.61 11.64
C LEU A 266 3.69 -16.50 11.59
N ASN A 267 3.48 -17.21 10.49
CA ASN A 267 2.32 -18.09 10.33
C ASN A 267 2.31 -19.28 11.30
N GLY A 268 3.50 -19.68 11.78
CA GLY A 268 3.64 -20.73 12.80
C GLY A 268 3.34 -20.31 14.25
N LEU A 269 2.96 -19.06 14.50
CA LEU A 269 2.60 -18.61 15.86
C LEU A 269 1.29 -19.30 16.30
N PRO A 270 1.20 -19.80 17.56
CA PRO A 270 0.03 -20.52 18.06
C PRO A 270 -1.11 -19.54 18.39
N LEU A 271 -1.73 -18.97 17.37
CA LEU A 271 -2.86 -18.05 17.50
C LEU A 271 -4.19 -18.81 17.40
N ASN A 272 -5.14 -18.49 18.28
CA ASN A 272 -6.48 -19.01 18.22
C ASN A 272 -7.40 -18.12 17.36
N ASP A 273 -8.61 -18.61 17.06
CA ASP A 273 -9.58 -17.94 16.18
C ASP A 273 -9.93 -16.52 16.60
N SER A 274 -9.88 -16.18 17.89
CA SER A 274 -10.14 -14.81 18.37
C SER A 274 -9.04 -13.81 18.00
N CYS A 275 -7.90 -14.29 17.49
CA CYS A 275 -6.82 -13.45 16.99
C CYS A 275 -6.98 -13.03 15.54
N PHE A 276 -8.04 -13.49 14.85
CA PHE A 276 -8.31 -13.18 13.46
C PHE A 276 -9.64 -12.45 13.30
N ILE A 277 -9.79 -11.70 12.20
CA ILE A 277 -11.08 -11.16 11.79
C ILE A 277 -11.88 -12.20 10.98
N PRO A 278 -13.15 -11.95 10.64
CA PRO A 278 -14.00 -12.96 10.01
C PRO A 278 -13.46 -13.58 8.72
N ASP A 279 -12.57 -12.91 8.00
CA ASP A 279 -11.98 -13.39 6.75
C ASP A 279 -10.81 -14.37 6.93
N GLY A 280 -10.28 -14.52 8.16
CA GLY A 280 -9.16 -15.42 8.48
C GLY A 280 -7.82 -15.05 7.85
N ASP A 281 -7.80 -14.01 7.03
CA ASP A 281 -6.65 -13.50 6.28
C ASP A 281 -5.92 -12.37 7.04
N HIS A 282 -6.67 -11.66 7.89
CA HIS A 282 -6.14 -10.58 8.72
C HIS A 282 -6.26 -10.89 10.21
N VAL A 283 -5.36 -10.32 10.99
CA VAL A 283 -5.41 -10.43 12.45
C VAL A 283 -6.34 -9.39 13.08
N SER A 284 -7.00 -9.75 14.18
CA SER A 284 -7.72 -8.83 15.05
C SER A 284 -6.76 -7.98 15.90
N GLN A 285 -7.27 -7.01 16.64
CA GLN A 285 -6.44 -6.25 17.61
C GLN A 285 -5.72 -7.16 18.62
N LYS A 286 -6.37 -8.24 19.06
CA LYS A 286 -5.76 -9.24 19.93
C LYS A 286 -4.58 -9.94 19.25
N GLY A 287 -4.75 -10.36 17.99
CA GLY A 287 -3.69 -10.96 17.19
C GLY A 287 -2.54 -9.99 16.96
N ALA A 288 -2.86 -8.74 16.61
CA ALA A 288 -1.87 -7.67 16.41
C ALA A 288 -1.04 -7.40 17.67
N LEU A 289 -1.66 -7.41 18.85
CA LEU A 289 -0.97 -7.24 20.13
C LEU A 289 0.05 -8.37 20.37
N LEU A 290 -0.36 -9.63 20.20
CA LEU A 290 0.51 -10.80 20.40
C LEU A 290 1.69 -10.78 19.42
N LEU A 291 1.40 -10.49 18.15
CA LEU A 291 2.40 -10.41 17.09
C LEU A 291 3.40 -9.26 17.33
N SER A 292 2.91 -8.09 17.72
CA SER A 292 3.78 -6.94 17.99
C SER A 292 4.69 -7.16 19.21
N ASN A 293 4.18 -7.84 20.25
CA ASN A 293 5.02 -8.25 21.40
C ASN A 293 6.08 -9.26 20.97
N TYR A 294 5.74 -10.27 20.18
CA TYR A 294 6.70 -11.23 19.64
C TYR A 294 7.83 -10.54 18.84
N LEU A 295 7.45 -9.60 17.96
CA LEU A 295 8.42 -8.80 17.21
C LEU A 295 9.32 -7.94 18.12
N ALA A 296 8.76 -7.36 19.18
CA ALA A 296 9.52 -6.56 20.14
C ALA A 296 10.55 -7.41 20.89
N ASP A 297 10.19 -8.62 21.29
CA ASP A 297 11.07 -9.55 22.02
C ASP A 297 12.17 -10.11 21.11
N THR A 298 11.85 -10.45 19.87
CA THR A 298 12.84 -10.93 18.86
C THR A 298 13.88 -9.85 18.55
N LYS A 299 13.49 -8.57 18.54
CA LYS A 299 14.42 -7.45 18.36
C LYS A 299 15.33 -7.20 19.55
N ARG A 300 14.92 -7.54 20.78
CA ARG A 300 15.76 -7.44 21.98
C ARG A 300 16.83 -8.51 22.06
N ALA A 301 16.62 -9.63 21.36
CA ALA A 301 17.53 -10.76 21.34
C ALA A 301 18.62 -10.68 20.24
N GLN A 302 18.50 -9.72 19.32
CA GLN A 302 19.48 -9.39 18.27
C GLN A 302 20.32 -8.17 18.65
#